data_258a5dcf04ca96756d914eacf2242419
#
_entry.id   258a5dcf04ca96756d914eacf2242419
#
_cell.length_a   1.000
_cell.length_b   1.000
_cell.length_c   1.000
_cell.angle_alpha   90.00
_cell.angle_beta   90.00
_cell.angle_gamma   90.00
#
_symmetry.space_group_name_H-M   'P 1'
#
loop_
_entity.id
_entity.type
_entity.pdbx_description
1 polymer ?
#
loop_
_entity_poly.entity_id
_entity_poly.type
_entity_poly.pdbx_seq_one_letter_code
_entity_poly.pdbx_strand_id
1 'polypeptide(L)'
;VQEARHRAARRWAGTPWRVNAEVPGSQLRKRLPSPAAVQVIEDALARRQLTARGVDKVLRIAWTEADLAGCDDVTATHIRQAMALRQGN
;
A
#
# COMPACT_ATOMS: atom_id res chain seq x y z
N VAL A 1 -10.76 -2.12 -13.56
CA VAL A 1 -11.31 -2.45 -12.24
C VAL A 1 -11.28 -3.96 -11.99
N GLN A 2 -11.76 -4.77 -12.94
CA GLN A 2 -11.71 -6.23 -12.78
C GLN A 2 -10.28 -6.75 -12.73
N GLU A 3 -9.40 -6.19 -13.53
CA GLU A 3 -8.00 -6.59 -13.56
C GLU A 3 -7.30 -6.27 -12.25
N ALA A 4 -7.59 -5.10 -11.65
CA ALA A 4 -7.05 -4.74 -10.35
C ALA A 4 -7.52 -5.70 -9.26
N ARG A 5 -8.79 -6.11 -9.29
CA ARG A 5 -9.33 -7.09 -8.37
C ARG A 5 -8.68 -8.46 -8.53
N HIS A 6 -8.42 -8.87 -9.77
CA HIS A 6 -7.73 -10.12 -10.06
C HIS A 6 -6.30 -10.11 -9.52
N ARG A 7 -5.59 -8.98 -9.63
CA ARG A 7 -4.25 -8.83 -9.09
C ARG A 7 -4.25 -8.96 -7.57
N ALA A 8 -5.20 -8.29 -6.92
CA ALA A 8 -5.34 -8.38 -5.47
C ALA A 8 -5.69 -9.81 -5.04
N ALA A 9 -6.60 -10.46 -5.72
CA ALA A 9 -6.99 -11.83 -5.43
C ALA A 9 -5.82 -12.80 -5.54
N ARG A 10 -4.98 -12.64 -6.58
CA ARG A 10 -3.78 -13.48 -6.75
C ARG A 10 -2.74 -13.20 -5.69
N ARG A 11 -2.54 -11.93 -5.33
CA ARG A 11 -1.59 -11.54 -4.29
C ARG A 11 -1.94 -12.17 -2.96
N TRP A 12 -3.22 -12.21 -2.63
CA TRP A 12 -3.69 -12.71 -1.34
C TRP A 12 -4.19 -14.17 -1.41
N ALA A 13 -3.88 -14.86 -2.50
CA ALA A 13 -4.21 -16.29 -2.63
C ALA A 13 -3.58 -17.08 -1.49
N GLY A 14 -4.34 -18.00 -0.91
CA GLY A 14 -3.89 -18.78 0.23
C GLY A 14 -4.07 -18.08 1.58
N THR A 15 -4.60 -16.85 1.58
CA THR A 15 -4.92 -16.10 2.80
C THR A 15 -6.44 -15.93 2.91
N PRO A 16 -6.96 -15.53 4.09
CA PRO A 16 -8.39 -15.25 4.23
C PRO A 16 -8.82 -13.93 3.58
N TRP A 17 -7.89 -13.14 3.06
CA TRP A 17 -8.19 -11.83 2.48
C TRP A 17 -8.30 -11.93 0.97
N ARG A 18 -9.22 -11.16 0.38
CA ARG A 18 -9.44 -11.12 -1.07
C ARG A 18 -9.09 -9.78 -1.69
N VAL A 19 -9.22 -8.70 -0.92
CA VAL A 19 -8.95 -7.34 -1.37
C VAL A 19 -8.02 -6.64 -0.38
N ASN A 20 -7.32 -5.62 -0.85
CA ASN A 20 -6.34 -4.90 -0.03
C ASN A 20 -6.94 -4.30 1.24
N ALA A 21 -8.19 -3.86 1.18
CA ALA A 21 -8.86 -3.24 2.31
C ALA A 21 -9.08 -4.20 3.50
N GLU A 22 -9.12 -5.50 3.24
CA GLU A 22 -9.29 -6.50 4.28
C GLU A 22 -8.00 -6.84 5.02
N VAL A 23 -6.85 -6.51 4.44
CA VAL A 23 -5.55 -6.95 4.93
C VAL A 23 -5.10 -6.09 6.10
N PRO A 24 -4.67 -6.68 7.24
CA PRO A 24 -4.08 -5.92 8.33
C PRO A 24 -2.83 -5.15 7.89
N GLY A 25 -2.64 -3.95 8.44
CA GLY A 25 -1.52 -3.09 8.09
C GLY A 25 -0.16 -3.75 8.27
N SER A 26 -0.01 -4.59 9.30
CA SER A 26 1.24 -5.32 9.53
C SER A 26 1.59 -6.25 8.37
N GLN A 27 0.60 -6.90 7.76
CA GLN A 27 0.82 -7.76 6.60
C GLN A 27 1.13 -6.95 5.34
N LEU A 28 0.49 -5.80 5.19
CA LEU A 28 0.77 -4.90 4.07
C LEU A 28 2.22 -4.43 4.11
N ARG A 29 2.74 -4.10 5.29
CA ARG A 29 4.14 -3.69 5.46
C ARG A 29 5.11 -4.80 5.11
N LYS A 30 4.82 -6.02 5.52
CA LYS A 30 5.67 -7.18 5.24
C LYS A 30 5.78 -7.48 3.74
N ARG A 31 4.79 -7.07 2.98
CA ARG A 31 4.74 -7.32 1.53
C ARG A 31 5.39 -6.22 0.71
N LEU A 32 5.93 -5.18 1.34
CA LEU A 32 6.64 -4.14 0.59
C LEU A 32 7.95 -4.72 0.02
N PRO A 33 8.07 -4.79 -1.31
CA PRO A 33 9.21 -5.47 -1.94
C PRO A 33 10.45 -4.60 -2.04
N SER A 34 10.30 -3.29 -1.94
CA SER A 34 11.35 -2.32 -2.23
C SER A 34 11.85 -1.65 -0.95
N PRO A 35 13.17 -1.66 -0.69
CA PRO A 35 13.73 -0.87 0.41
C PRO A 35 13.40 0.62 0.29
N ALA A 36 13.32 1.15 -0.95
CA ALA A 36 12.97 2.55 -1.16
C ALA A 36 11.54 2.84 -0.70
N ALA A 37 10.59 1.94 -0.94
CA ALA A 37 9.22 2.10 -0.48
C ALA A 37 9.15 2.08 1.05
N VAL A 38 9.86 1.18 1.69
CA VAL A 38 9.94 1.10 3.15
C VAL A 38 10.53 2.39 3.71
N GLN A 39 11.58 2.92 3.07
CA GLN A 39 12.25 4.12 3.53
C GLN A 39 11.32 5.34 3.50
N VAL A 40 10.46 5.45 2.49
CA VAL A 40 9.48 6.55 2.44
C VAL A 40 8.56 6.51 3.66
N ILE A 41 8.09 5.32 4.02
CA ILE A 41 7.22 5.14 5.20
C ILE A 41 7.96 5.49 6.49
N GLU A 42 9.20 4.99 6.65
CA GLU A 42 9.99 5.24 7.84
C GLU A 42 10.31 6.72 8.01
N ASP A 43 10.67 7.41 6.91
CA ASP A 43 10.93 8.84 6.93
C ASP A 43 9.68 9.63 7.34
N ALA A 44 8.52 9.26 6.81
CA ALA A 44 7.27 9.93 7.14
C ALA A 44 6.91 9.76 8.61
N LEU A 45 7.15 8.57 9.18
CA LEU A 45 6.96 8.32 10.60
C LEU A 45 7.93 9.14 11.46
N ALA A 46 9.20 9.17 11.07
CA ALA A 46 10.23 9.91 11.80
C ALA A 46 9.96 11.41 11.81
N ARG A 47 9.42 11.94 10.72
CA ARG A 47 9.07 13.37 10.58
C ARG A 47 7.67 13.67 11.14
N ARG A 48 7.00 12.71 11.71
CA ARG A 48 5.65 12.83 12.23
C ARG A 48 4.61 13.26 11.19
N GLN A 49 4.88 12.98 9.92
CA GLN A 49 3.93 13.21 8.83
C GLN A 49 2.84 12.15 8.80
N LEU A 50 3.14 10.97 9.34
CA LEU A 50 2.19 9.86 9.46
C LEU A 50 2.20 9.30 10.87
N THR A 51 1.04 8.82 11.30
CA THR A 51 0.89 7.96 12.47
C THR A 51 0.86 6.50 12.01
N ALA A 52 0.96 5.56 12.94
CA ALA A 52 0.84 4.14 12.61
C ALA A 52 -0.47 3.83 11.88
N ARG A 53 -1.56 4.45 12.30
CA ARG A 53 -2.87 4.34 11.64
C ARG A 53 -2.85 4.89 10.23
N GLY A 54 -2.18 6.04 10.06
CA GLY A 54 -2.02 6.67 8.76
C GLY A 54 -1.22 5.81 7.80
N VAL A 55 -0.19 5.13 8.29
CA VAL A 55 0.60 4.19 7.49
C VAL A 55 -0.28 3.09 6.91
N ASP A 56 -1.16 2.51 7.72
CA ASP A 56 -2.04 1.43 7.25
C ASP A 56 -2.95 1.93 6.11
N LYS A 57 -3.51 3.13 6.25
CA LYS A 57 -4.35 3.73 5.21
C LYS A 57 -3.56 4.02 3.94
N VAL A 58 -2.37 4.58 4.09
CA VAL A 58 -1.49 4.88 2.95
C VAL A 58 -1.12 3.60 2.21
N LEU A 59 -0.79 2.54 2.93
CA LEU A 59 -0.43 1.26 2.30
C LEU A 59 -1.59 0.66 1.52
N ARG A 60 -2.81 0.72 2.05
CA ARG A 60 -3.99 0.23 1.32
C ARG A 60 -4.21 1.01 0.03
N ILE A 61 -4.09 2.33 0.08
CA ILE A 61 -4.20 3.18 -1.11
C ILE A 61 -3.09 2.85 -2.10
N ALA A 62 -1.85 2.73 -1.62
CA ALA A 62 -0.69 2.45 -2.47
C ALA A 62 -0.83 1.11 -3.19
N TRP A 63 -1.26 0.06 -2.51
CA TRP A 63 -1.48 -1.25 -3.13
C TRP A 63 -2.61 -1.19 -4.16
N THR A 64 -3.68 -0.44 -3.88
CA THR A 64 -4.77 -0.24 -4.83
C THR A 64 -4.31 0.53 -6.06
N GLU A 65 -3.52 1.59 -5.86
CA GLU A 65 -2.95 2.36 -6.97
C GLU A 65 -2.04 1.50 -7.85
N ALA A 66 -1.21 0.65 -7.23
CA ALA A 66 -0.35 -0.26 -7.97
C ALA A 66 -1.19 -1.24 -8.81
N ASP A 67 -2.26 -1.78 -8.24
CA ASP A 67 -3.15 -2.70 -8.96
C ASP A 67 -3.84 -2.01 -10.15
N LEU A 68 -4.31 -0.78 -9.95
CA LEU A 68 -4.95 0.01 -11.01
C LEU A 68 -3.97 0.38 -12.11
N ALA A 69 -2.71 0.61 -11.75
CA ALA A 69 -1.65 0.93 -12.72
C ALA A 69 -1.10 -0.31 -13.44
N GLY A 70 -1.56 -1.50 -13.06
CA GLY A 70 -1.09 -2.74 -13.66
C GLY A 70 0.26 -3.20 -13.14
N CYS A 71 0.69 -2.70 -11.98
CA CYS A 71 1.96 -3.06 -11.36
C CYS A 71 1.73 -4.18 -10.33
N ASP A 72 2.64 -5.14 -10.30
CA ASP A 72 2.55 -6.24 -9.35
C ASP A 72 3.02 -5.84 -7.96
N ASP A 73 3.91 -4.85 -7.87
CA ASP A 73 4.51 -4.39 -6.63
C ASP A 73 4.31 -2.91 -6.39
N VAL A 74 4.27 -2.54 -5.12
CA VAL A 74 4.22 -1.14 -4.70
C VAL A 74 5.63 -0.55 -4.73
N THR A 75 5.77 0.62 -5.37
CA THR A 75 7.02 1.37 -5.42
C THR A 75 6.96 2.58 -4.49
N ALA A 76 8.11 3.24 -4.30
CA ALA A 76 8.17 4.49 -3.55
C ALA A 76 7.24 5.56 -4.16
N THR A 77 7.10 5.58 -5.48
CA THR A 77 6.20 6.50 -6.18
C THR A 77 4.74 6.26 -5.76
N HIS A 78 4.31 5.01 -5.69
CA HIS A 78 2.96 4.66 -5.24
C HIS A 78 2.70 5.13 -3.81
N ILE A 79 3.69 4.97 -2.92
CA ILE A 79 3.59 5.44 -1.53
C ILE A 79 3.43 6.96 -1.49
N ARG A 80 4.26 7.69 -2.24
CA ARG A 80 4.18 9.16 -2.28
C ARG A 80 2.85 9.64 -2.84
N GLN A 81 2.34 9.01 -3.88
CA GLN A 81 1.04 9.32 -4.46
C GLN A 81 -0.09 9.08 -3.45
N ALA A 82 -0.03 7.95 -2.74
CA ALA A 82 -1.02 7.62 -1.71
C ALA A 82 -1.01 8.65 -0.58
N MET A 83 0.18 9.09 -0.15
CA MET A 83 0.31 10.12 0.87
C MET A 83 -0.31 11.45 0.40
N ALA A 84 -0.04 11.84 -0.84
CA ALA A 84 -0.59 13.06 -1.41
C ALA A 84 -2.11 13.01 -1.50
N LEU A 85 -2.68 11.89 -1.93
CA LEU A 85 -4.12 11.70 -2.00
C LEU A 85 -4.77 11.82 -0.63
N ARG A 86 -4.16 11.24 0.38
CA ARG A 86 -4.67 11.31 1.74
C ARG A 86 -4.62 12.74 2.30
N GLN A 87 -3.54 13.46 2.03
CA GLN A 87 -3.36 14.84 2.52
C GLN A 87 -4.24 15.84 1.78
N GLY A 88 -4.58 15.56 0.53
CA GLY A 88 -5.43 16.42 -0.28
C GLY A 88 -6.90 16.42 0.15
N ASN A 89 -7.25 15.56 1.06
CA ASN A 89 -8.60 15.47 1.60
C ASN A 89 -8.68 16.12 2.98
#